data_a78e9f60ab9a26aac29b245312ca35cc
#
_entry.id   a78e9f60ab9a26aac29b245312ca35cc
#
_cell.length_a   1.000
_cell.length_b   1.000
_cell.length_c   1.000
_cell.angle_alpha   90.00
_cell.angle_beta   90.00
_cell.angle_gamma   90.00
#
_symmetry.space_group_name_H-M   'P 1'
#
loop_
_entity.id
_entity.type
_entity.pdbx_description
1 polymer ?
#
loop_
_entity_poly.entity_id
_entity_poly.type
_entity_poly.pdbx_seq_one_letter_code
_entity_poly.pdbx_strand_id
1 'polypeptide(L)'
;MPRVFPHRFRLPCLVAACLAALLLAPAAAAAAPEAARPAGYDPARLPGATDYFTLRAGLDHARARFAAGGPARVAFLGGSITAMSGWRERVMADLRRRFPRTEFDFIGAGIGSLGSVPHAFRFSRDLLARGEVDLLFVEAAVNDASNIPDQPARMLRGMEGVVRQARLANPRMGIIHLHFAMPEHLEAYRAGQVPEVIRQHERVAAAYGNPSLDLARELTERIAAGQFSWEKDIRNLHPSPFGHEVYAAAIGRLLDAAWAEAREPGPVRPLPAAPLDPGSYFRGRLVDPATARVVRGFTLDPAWRPADGKPGRAGFMSVPALVGTGAGAELEFAFTGTAAGLFLTAGPDTARLEVSIDGGPFAAVDTWTRWSATLHLPWALILADGLPSGPHQCRVRLAARPAGEPGGEALRVFHLLVN
;
A
#
# COMPACT_ATOMS: atom_id res chain seq x y z
N MET A 1 -47.74 60.20 -36.00
CA MET A 1 -49.04 59.60 -36.33
C MET A 1 -48.87 58.11 -36.42
N PRO A 2 -49.65 57.34 -35.67
CA PRO A 2 -49.49 55.88 -35.51
C PRO A 2 -50.34 55.14 -36.54
N ARG A 3 -49.96 53.92 -36.84
CA ARG A 3 -50.86 52.89 -37.38
C ARG A 3 -50.78 51.62 -36.59
N VAL A 4 -51.92 51.21 -36.21
CA VAL A 4 -52.35 50.17 -35.26
C VAL A 4 -52.69 48.91 -36.00
N PHE A 5 -52.21 47.72 -35.55
CA PHE A 5 -52.78 46.36 -35.37
C PHE A 5 -53.38 45.56 -36.57
N PRO A 6 -53.49 44.18 -36.44
CA PRO A 6 -53.95 43.42 -35.29
C PRO A 6 -53.26 42.06 -35.00
N HIS A 7 -53.47 41.62 -33.77
CA HIS A 7 -53.18 40.33 -33.17
C HIS A 7 -53.82 39.14 -33.89
N ARG A 8 -53.12 38.03 -33.98
CA ARG A 8 -53.77 36.71 -34.09
C ARG A 8 -53.19 35.81 -33.01
N PHE A 9 -54.03 35.45 -32.07
CA PHE A 9 -53.87 34.35 -31.11
C PHE A 9 -53.74 33.03 -31.84
N ARG A 10 -52.73 32.21 -31.50
CA ARG A 10 -52.73 30.76 -31.72
C ARG A 10 -52.39 30.09 -30.42
N LEU A 11 -53.27 29.22 -29.91
CA LEU A 11 -53.11 28.33 -28.78
C LEU A 11 -51.89 27.40 -28.98
N PRO A 12 -51.13 27.10 -27.91
CA PRO A 12 -50.18 26.00 -27.95
C PRO A 12 -50.87 24.67 -27.64
N CYS A 13 -50.61 23.67 -28.48
CA CYS A 13 -50.89 22.28 -28.18
C CYS A 13 -50.02 21.80 -27.01
N LEU A 14 -50.67 21.34 -25.95
CA LEU A 14 -50.04 20.57 -24.88
C LEU A 14 -49.61 19.20 -25.44
N VAL A 15 -48.32 18.99 -25.58
CA VAL A 15 -47.72 17.65 -25.73
C VAL A 15 -47.39 17.15 -24.33
N ALA A 16 -48.20 16.24 -23.83
CA ALA A 16 -47.91 15.51 -22.58
C ALA A 16 -46.72 14.55 -22.83
N ALA A 17 -45.55 14.90 -22.38
CA ALA A 17 -44.41 14.00 -22.33
C ALA A 17 -44.53 13.13 -21.07
N CYS A 18 -44.90 11.86 -21.24
CA CYS A 18 -44.79 10.83 -20.19
C CYS A 18 -43.30 10.57 -19.92
N LEU A 19 -42.76 11.11 -18.81
CA LEU A 19 -41.50 10.65 -18.27
C LEU A 19 -41.71 9.27 -17.61
N ALA A 20 -41.34 8.21 -18.31
CA ALA A 20 -41.14 6.90 -17.71
C ALA A 20 -39.82 6.93 -16.95
N ALA A 21 -39.89 7.11 -15.63
CA ALA A 21 -38.76 6.92 -14.73
C ALA A 21 -38.43 5.41 -14.72
N LEU A 22 -37.43 4.99 -15.49
CA LEU A 22 -36.76 3.70 -15.31
C LEU A 22 -36.00 3.74 -13.96
N LEU A 23 -36.59 3.13 -12.94
CA LEU A 23 -35.91 2.74 -11.74
C LEU A 23 -34.88 1.66 -12.10
N LEU A 24 -33.65 2.06 -12.37
CA LEU A 24 -32.52 1.15 -12.41
C LEU A 24 -32.28 0.67 -10.97
N ALA A 25 -32.82 -0.51 -10.67
CA ALA A 25 -32.40 -1.25 -9.48
C ALA A 25 -30.86 -1.47 -9.55
N PRO A 26 -30.11 -1.27 -8.45
CA PRO A 26 -28.69 -1.59 -8.46
C PRO A 26 -28.57 -3.08 -8.77
N ALA A 27 -27.88 -3.42 -9.87
CA ALA A 27 -27.52 -4.78 -10.17
C ALA A 27 -26.74 -5.32 -8.99
N ALA A 28 -27.29 -6.29 -8.28
CA ALA A 28 -26.57 -7.04 -7.27
C ALA A 28 -25.33 -7.61 -7.98
N ALA A 29 -24.15 -7.17 -7.53
CA ALA A 29 -22.90 -7.72 -8.02
C ALA A 29 -22.95 -9.23 -7.82
N ALA A 30 -23.04 -9.98 -8.91
CA ALA A 30 -23.02 -11.44 -8.87
C ALA A 30 -21.74 -11.85 -8.12
N ALA A 31 -21.90 -12.62 -7.05
CA ALA A 31 -20.76 -13.20 -6.34
C ALA A 31 -19.89 -13.92 -7.37
N ALA A 32 -18.59 -13.59 -7.38
CA ALA A 32 -17.65 -14.28 -8.25
C ALA A 32 -17.79 -15.79 -8.01
N PRO A 33 -17.77 -16.63 -9.07
CA PRO A 33 -17.93 -18.06 -8.92
C PRO A 33 -16.93 -18.59 -7.88
N GLU A 34 -17.44 -19.36 -6.94
CA GLU A 34 -16.62 -20.00 -5.90
C GLU A 34 -15.57 -20.86 -6.62
N ALA A 35 -14.29 -20.55 -6.38
CA ALA A 35 -13.21 -21.29 -7.02
C ALA A 35 -13.30 -22.76 -6.59
N ALA A 36 -13.15 -23.69 -7.56
CA ALA A 36 -13.13 -25.11 -7.24
C ALA A 36 -12.00 -25.38 -6.22
N ARG A 37 -12.37 -25.84 -5.03
CA ARG A 37 -11.40 -26.17 -3.96
C ARG A 37 -10.71 -27.47 -4.31
N PRO A 38 -9.36 -27.56 -4.15
CA PRO A 38 -8.67 -28.84 -4.22
C PRO A 38 -9.24 -29.84 -3.20
N ALA A 39 -9.41 -31.09 -3.61
CA ALA A 39 -10.05 -32.13 -2.78
C ALA A 39 -9.30 -32.39 -1.45
N GLY A 40 -8.00 -32.09 -1.40
CA GLY A 40 -7.17 -32.24 -0.19
C GLY A 40 -7.24 -31.07 0.78
N TYR A 41 -7.85 -29.96 0.40
CA TYR A 41 -7.88 -28.75 1.23
C TYR A 41 -9.03 -28.77 2.25
N ASP A 42 -8.65 -28.66 3.50
CA ASP A 42 -9.54 -28.41 4.64
C ASP A 42 -9.02 -27.18 5.41
N PRO A 43 -9.78 -26.08 5.48
CA PRO A 43 -9.37 -24.88 6.21
C PRO A 43 -9.14 -25.12 7.71
N ALA A 44 -9.82 -26.10 8.30
CA ALA A 44 -9.70 -26.47 9.72
C ALA A 44 -8.52 -27.39 10.01
N ARG A 45 -8.04 -28.14 9.00
CA ARG A 45 -6.94 -29.10 9.16
C ARG A 45 -5.60 -28.41 8.90
N LEU A 46 -4.96 -27.91 9.96
CA LEU A 46 -3.62 -27.35 9.88
C LEU A 46 -2.56 -28.46 9.87
N PRO A 47 -1.56 -28.43 8.98
CA PRO A 47 -0.51 -29.44 8.92
C PRO A 47 0.50 -29.33 10.06
N GLY A 48 0.70 -28.13 10.61
CA GLY A 48 1.59 -27.87 11.74
C GLY A 48 0.92 -28.05 13.10
N ALA A 49 1.72 -28.12 14.14
CA ALA A 49 1.24 -28.24 15.53
C ALA A 49 0.80 -26.90 16.14
N THR A 50 0.99 -25.78 15.41
CA THR A 50 0.69 -24.42 15.88
C THR A 50 -0.11 -23.68 14.84
N ASP A 51 -0.96 -22.77 15.29
CA ASP A 51 -1.53 -21.75 14.43
C ASP A 51 -0.41 -20.91 13.81
N TYR A 52 -0.65 -20.42 12.60
CA TYR A 52 0.31 -19.58 11.86
C TYR A 52 0.22 -18.12 12.23
N PHE A 53 -0.39 -17.80 13.38
CA PHE A 53 -0.50 -16.45 13.88
C PHE A 53 0.04 -16.32 15.31
N THR A 54 0.38 -15.08 15.66
CA THR A 54 0.72 -14.68 17.02
C THR A 54 -0.24 -13.59 17.46
N LEU A 55 -1.10 -13.87 18.46
CA LEU A 55 -2.15 -12.93 18.87
C LEU A 55 -1.62 -11.68 19.56
N ARG A 56 -0.63 -11.79 20.41
CA ARG A 56 -0.13 -10.70 21.26
C ARG A 56 -1.28 -9.97 21.98
N ALA A 57 -1.52 -8.70 21.62
CA ALA A 57 -2.63 -7.91 22.17
C ALA A 57 -3.15 -6.93 21.10
N GLY A 58 -4.17 -6.15 21.43
CA GLY A 58 -4.50 -4.94 20.65
C GLY A 58 -5.67 -5.05 19.68
N LEU A 59 -6.50 -6.10 19.73
CA LEU A 59 -7.75 -6.17 18.96
C LEU A 59 -9.01 -5.93 19.81
N ASP A 60 -8.89 -5.85 21.14
CA ASP A 60 -10.04 -5.69 22.03
C ASP A 60 -10.75 -4.35 21.83
N HIS A 61 -10.00 -3.27 21.59
CA HIS A 61 -10.57 -1.96 21.29
C HIS A 61 -11.37 -1.96 19.98
N ALA A 62 -10.82 -2.55 18.91
CA ALA A 62 -11.54 -2.68 17.64
C ALA A 62 -12.79 -3.53 17.82
N ARG A 63 -12.69 -4.66 18.54
CA ARG A 63 -13.84 -5.51 18.86
C ARG A 63 -14.92 -4.75 19.61
N ALA A 64 -14.57 -4.04 20.68
CA ALA A 64 -15.52 -3.27 21.48
C ALA A 64 -16.18 -2.17 20.64
N ARG A 65 -15.41 -1.49 19.79
CA ARG A 65 -15.93 -0.49 18.84
C ARG A 65 -16.96 -1.11 17.89
N PHE A 66 -16.64 -2.28 17.31
CA PHE A 66 -17.56 -2.98 16.40
C PHE A 66 -18.79 -3.54 17.15
N ALA A 67 -18.62 -4.11 18.33
CA ALA A 67 -19.73 -4.64 19.11
C ALA A 67 -20.74 -3.57 19.56
N ALA A 68 -20.27 -2.33 19.77
CA ALA A 68 -21.13 -1.20 20.10
C ALA A 68 -22.07 -0.82 18.94
N GLY A 69 -21.70 -1.11 17.71
CA GLY A 69 -22.45 -0.72 16.50
C GLY A 69 -22.19 0.72 16.07
N GLY A 70 -22.95 1.16 15.04
CA GLY A 70 -22.73 2.46 14.40
C GLY A 70 -21.47 2.52 13.54
N PRO A 71 -21.00 3.72 13.09
CA PRO A 71 -19.94 3.84 12.13
C PRO A 71 -18.59 3.35 12.68
N ALA A 72 -17.86 2.54 11.89
CA ALA A 72 -16.51 2.07 12.19
C ALA A 72 -15.70 1.96 10.89
N ARG A 73 -14.39 2.17 10.98
CA ARG A 73 -13.54 2.18 9.79
C ARG A 73 -12.45 1.12 9.86
N VAL A 74 -12.33 0.36 8.76
CA VAL A 74 -11.30 -0.68 8.58
C VAL A 74 -10.47 -0.36 7.35
N ALA A 75 -9.16 -0.37 7.48
CA ALA A 75 -8.25 -0.09 6.38
C ALA A 75 -7.42 -1.33 6.01
N PHE A 76 -7.13 -1.44 4.69
CA PHE A 76 -6.29 -2.46 4.10
C PHE A 76 -5.15 -1.78 3.36
N LEU A 77 -3.95 -1.80 3.94
CA LEU A 77 -2.75 -1.19 3.38
C LEU A 77 -1.81 -2.26 2.84
N GLY A 78 -1.42 -2.15 1.57
CA GLY A 78 -0.51 -3.13 1.00
C GLY A 78 -0.17 -2.91 -0.47
N GLY A 79 0.42 -3.93 -1.07
CA GLY A 79 0.84 -3.99 -2.47
C GLY A 79 -0.25 -4.46 -3.42
N SER A 80 0.16 -5.20 -4.47
CA SER A 80 -0.76 -5.68 -5.51
C SER A 80 -1.75 -6.73 -5.01
N ILE A 81 -1.34 -7.60 -4.08
CA ILE A 81 -2.22 -8.62 -3.50
C ILE A 81 -3.36 -7.96 -2.72
N THR A 82 -3.08 -6.84 -2.07
CA THR A 82 -4.10 -6.03 -1.39
C THR A 82 -4.89 -5.16 -2.37
N ALA A 83 -4.31 -4.72 -3.49
CA ALA A 83 -5.04 -3.98 -4.52
C ALA A 83 -6.07 -4.86 -5.27
N MET A 84 -5.76 -6.16 -5.44
CA MET A 84 -6.65 -7.12 -6.10
C MET A 84 -7.93 -7.33 -5.29
N SER A 85 -9.01 -7.65 -6.00
CA SER A 85 -10.21 -8.23 -5.38
C SER A 85 -9.92 -9.67 -4.91
N GLY A 86 -10.48 -10.05 -3.77
CA GLY A 86 -10.36 -11.44 -3.29
C GLY A 86 -10.39 -11.56 -1.76
N TRP A 87 -9.25 -11.60 -1.09
CA TRP A 87 -9.18 -11.81 0.35
C TRP A 87 -9.85 -10.67 1.17
N ARG A 88 -9.68 -9.42 0.73
CA ARG A 88 -10.28 -8.26 1.42
C ARG A 88 -11.79 -8.34 1.45
N GLU A 89 -12.43 -8.59 0.31
CA GLU A 89 -13.88 -8.68 0.19
C GLU A 89 -14.44 -9.79 1.07
N ARG A 90 -13.72 -10.91 1.20
CA ARG A 90 -14.07 -12.02 2.11
C ARG A 90 -13.96 -11.60 3.57
N VAL A 91 -12.90 -10.89 3.96
CA VAL A 91 -12.72 -10.33 5.31
C VAL A 91 -13.78 -9.27 5.60
N MET A 92 -14.09 -8.39 4.65
CA MET A 92 -15.17 -7.40 4.78
C MET A 92 -16.53 -8.05 5.02
N ALA A 93 -16.84 -9.14 4.29
CA ALA A 93 -18.07 -9.92 4.48
C ALA A 93 -18.10 -10.59 5.86
N ASP A 94 -16.97 -11.16 6.29
CA ASP A 94 -16.86 -11.80 7.60
C ASP A 94 -17.03 -10.79 8.75
N LEU A 95 -16.43 -9.60 8.67
CA LEU A 95 -16.62 -8.53 9.66
C LEU A 95 -18.08 -8.08 9.74
N ARG A 96 -18.77 -7.90 8.61
CA ARG A 96 -20.21 -7.57 8.59
C ARG A 96 -21.05 -8.68 9.23
N ARG A 97 -20.71 -9.94 8.99
CA ARG A 97 -21.40 -11.09 9.57
C ARG A 97 -21.20 -11.15 11.11
N ARG A 98 -19.98 -10.86 11.59
CA ARG A 98 -19.63 -10.84 13.01
C ARG A 98 -20.30 -9.69 13.75
N PHE A 99 -20.41 -8.54 13.13
CA PHE A 99 -20.90 -7.29 13.73
C PHE A 99 -22.00 -6.64 12.86
N PRO A 100 -23.21 -7.22 12.82
CA PRO A 100 -24.28 -6.80 11.90
C PRO A 100 -24.88 -5.42 12.21
N ARG A 101 -24.58 -4.85 13.39
CA ARG A 101 -25.01 -3.50 13.78
C ARG A 101 -23.99 -2.42 13.47
N THR A 102 -22.85 -2.79 12.90
CA THR A 102 -21.75 -1.86 12.59
C THR A 102 -21.84 -1.39 11.14
N GLU A 103 -21.81 -0.09 10.96
CA GLU A 103 -21.76 0.57 9.66
C GLU A 103 -20.30 0.70 9.23
N PHE A 104 -19.77 -0.35 8.60
CA PHE A 104 -18.37 -0.37 8.20
C PHE A 104 -18.07 0.53 7.00
N ASP A 105 -17.13 1.46 7.15
CA ASP A 105 -16.41 2.13 6.07
C ASP A 105 -15.08 1.41 5.84
N PHE A 106 -14.88 0.85 4.63
CA PHE A 106 -13.69 0.12 4.27
C PHE A 106 -12.79 0.91 3.35
N ILE A 107 -11.55 1.16 3.77
CA ILE A 107 -10.52 1.82 2.97
C ILE A 107 -9.63 0.78 2.31
N GLY A 108 -9.73 0.65 0.97
CA GLY A 108 -8.75 -0.09 0.18
C GLY A 108 -7.58 0.80 -0.20
N ALA A 109 -6.43 0.61 0.41
CA ALA A 109 -5.20 1.36 0.14
C ALA A 109 -4.08 0.45 -0.42
N GLY A 110 -4.45 -0.57 -1.20
CA GLY A 110 -3.52 -1.39 -1.96
C GLY A 110 -3.05 -0.67 -3.23
N ILE A 111 -1.75 -0.62 -3.45
CA ILE A 111 -1.14 -0.12 -4.70
C ILE A 111 -0.05 -1.10 -5.12
N GLY A 112 -0.17 -1.62 -6.37
CA GLY A 112 0.78 -2.59 -6.90
C GLY A 112 2.23 -2.13 -6.80
N SER A 113 3.12 -3.04 -6.45
CA SER A 113 4.56 -2.85 -6.34
C SER A 113 5.04 -2.02 -5.15
N LEU A 114 4.18 -1.58 -4.24
CA LEU A 114 4.58 -0.78 -3.08
C LEU A 114 4.77 -1.66 -1.83
N GLY A 115 5.91 -1.48 -1.16
CA GLY A 115 6.28 -2.10 0.10
C GLY A 115 6.15 -1.15 1.31
N SER A 116 6.81 -1.47 2.42
CA SER A 116 6.69 -0.74 3.69
C SER A 116 7.20 0.70 3.62
N VAL A 117 8.30 0.94 2.90
CA VAL A 117 8.88 2.29 2.75
C VAL A 117 7.87 3.25 2.12
N PRO A 118 7.35 3.03 0.88
CA PRO A 118 6.33 3.91 0.35
C PRO A 118 5.06 3.95 1.19
N HIS A 119 4.72 2.87 1.91
CA HIS A 119 3.57 2.88 2.82
C HIS A 119 3.74 3.89 3.95
N ALA A 120 4.92 3.99 4.56
CA ALA A 120 5.20 4.95 5.62
C ALA A 120 5.04 6.41 5.13
N PHE A 121 5.47 6.72 3.91
CA PHE A 121 5.36 8.09 3.38
C PHE A 121 3.96 8.46 2.90
N ARG A 122 3.16 7.50 2.42
CA ARG A 122 1.79 7.75 1.93
C ARG A 122 0.69 7.55 2.97
N PHE A 123 1.02 7.04 4.16
CA PHE A 123 0.08 6.63 5.20
C PHE A 123 -0.89 7.75 5.59
N SER A 124 -0.37 8.92 5.89
CA SER A 124 -1.18 10.07 6.26
C SER A 124 -2.16 10.47 5.17
N ARG A 125 -1.69 10.57 3.90
CA ARG A 125 -2.52 10.96 2.77
C ARG A 125 -3.61 9.93 2.43
N ASP A 126 -3.23 8.64 2.39
CA ASP A 126 -4.10 7.61 1.84
C ASP A 126 -5.07 7.02 2.88
N LEU A 127 -4.71 7.09 4.16
CA LEU A 127 -5.53 6.57 5.25
C LEU A 127 -6.01 7.66 6.22
N LEU A 128 -5.09 8.39 6.88
CA LEU A 128 -5.47 9.28 7.97
C LEU A 128 -6.29 10.48 7.50
N ALA A 129 -6.06 10.99 6.28
CA ALA A 129 -6.87 12.05 5.70
C ALA A 129 -8.34 11.66 5.51
N ARG A 130 -8.67 10.37 5.57
CA ARG A 130 -10.04 9.85 5.48
C ARG A 130 -10.74 9.73 6.86
N GLY A 131 -10.02 10.05 7.93
CA GLY A 131 -10.50 10.04 9.31
C GLY A 131 -9.94 8.87 10.12
N GLU A 132 -10.43 8.71 11.35
CA GLU A 132 -9.95 7.72 12.30
C GLU A 132 -10.20 6.29 11.80
N VAL A 133 -9.19 5.43 11.94
CA VAL A 133 -9.25 4.00 11.59
C VAL A 133 -9.28 3.18 12.87
N ASP A 134 -10.20 2.22 12.97
CA ASP A 134 -10.35 1.34 14.13
C ASP A 134 -9.52 0.05 13.99
N LEU A 135 -9.40 -0.48 12.76
CA LEU A 135 -8.65 -1.69 12.46
C LEU A 135 -7.88 -1.52 11.15
N LEU A 136 -6.58 -1.81 11.20
CA LEU A 136 -5.68 -1.81 10.05
C LEU A 136 -5.15 -3.21 9.77
N PHE A 137 -5.35 -3.71 8.57
CA PHE A 137 -4.59 -4.82 8.00
C PHE A 137 -3.44 -4.24 7.18
N VAL A 138 -2.20 -4.63 7.49
CA VAL A 138 -1.01 -4.16 6.78
C VAL A 138 -0.17 -5.32 6.28
N GLU A 139 0.23 -5.23 5.01
CA GLU A 139 1.18 -6.16 4.39
C GLU A 139 2.21 -5.41 3.54
N ALA A 140 3.43 -5.91 3.49
CA ALA A 140 4.50 -5.37 2.65
C ALA A 140 5.59 -6.40 2.33
N ALA A 141 5.54 -7.60 2.90
CA ALA A 141 6.63 -8.56 2.87
C ALA A 141 7.04 -8.96 1.44
N VAL A 142 6.08 -9.18 0.54
CA VAL A 142 6.35 -9.54 -0.86
C VAL A 142 7.08 -8.41 -1.60
N ASN A 143 6.63 -7.18 -1.43
CA ASN A 143 7.22 -6.06 -2.13
C ASN A 143 8.56 -5.61 -1.53
N ASP A 144 8.73 -5.66 -0.23
CA ASP A 144 10.02 -5.35 0.39
C ASP A 144 11.08 -6.39 0.00
N ALA A 145 10.76 -7.69 0.05
CA ALA A 145 11.66 -8.74 -0.42
C ALA A 145 12.04 -8.58 -1.91
N SER A 146 11.09 -8.08 -2.73
CA SER A 146 11.33 -7.88 -4.16
C SER A 146 12.11 -6.62 -4.48
N ASN A 147 11.88 -5.53 -3.75
CA ASN A 147 12.31 -4.18 -4.09
C ASN A 147 13.56 -3.74 -3.35
N ILE A 148 13.72 -4.19 -2.11
CA ILE A 148 14.83 -3.79 -1.22
C ILE A 148 15.43 -5.02 -0.50
N PRO A 149 15.75 -6.14 -1.22
CA PRO A 149 16.12 -7.42 -0.60
C PRO A 149 17.30 -7.29 0.38
N ASP A 150 18.27 -6.46 0.06
CA ASP A 150 19.51 -6.29 0.81
C ASP A 150 19.48 -5.09 1.78
N GLN A 151 18.27 -4.60 2.13
CA GLN A 151 18.11 -3.40 2.96
C GLN A 151 17.21 -3.66 4.19
N PRO A 152 17.59 -4.59 5.08
CA PRO A 152 16.76 -4.98 6.23
C PRO A 152 16.43 -3.81 7.17
N ALA A 153 17.36 -2.86 7.32
CA ALA A 153 17.10 -1.65 8.11
C ALA A 153 15.95 -0.81 7.52
N ARG A 154 15.86 -0.69 6.20
CA ARG A 154 14.76 0.05 5.54
C ARG A 154 13.43 -0.70 5.63
N MET A 155 13.43 -2.04 5.57
CA MET A 155 12.23 -2.85 5.84
C MET A 155 11.68 -2.57 7.24
N LEU A 156 12.56 -2.57 8.25
CA LEU A 156 12.22 -2.24 9.63
C LEU A 156 11.69 -0.81 9.76
N ARG A 157 12.45 0.18 9.27
CA ARG A 157 12.10 1.62 9.31
C ARG A 157 10.76 1.91 8.65
N GLY A 158 10.49 1.27 7.51
CA GLY A 158 9.24 1.41 6.77
C GLY A 158 8.05 0.87 7.55
N MET A 159 8.11 -0.39 7.99
CA MET A 159 7.03 -1.03 8.73
C MET A 159 6.80 -0.34 10.09
N GLU A 160 7.86 0.00 10.81
CA GLU A 160 7.74 0.75 12.06
C GLU A 160 7.15 2.14 11.82
N GLY A 161 7.53 2.77 10.71
CA GLY A 161 6.98 4.06 10.29
C GLY A 161 5.46 4.02 10.18
N VAL A 162 4.92 2.99 9.53
CA VAL A 162 3.47 2.77 9.43
C VAL A 162 2.84 2.58 10.81
N VAL A 163 3.38 1.68 11.62
CA VAL A 163 2.82 1.34 12.93
C VAL A 163 2.83 2.53 13.89
N ARG A 164 3.93 3.28 13.94
CA ARG A 164 4.00 4.47 14.82
C ARG A 164 3.04 5.56 14.38
N GLN A 165 2.94 5.85 13.09
CA GLN A 165 1.95 6.83 12.57
C GLN A 165 0.52 6.41 12.93
N ALA A 166 0.20 5.12 12.75
CA ALA A 166 -1.10 4.57 13.09
C ALA A 166 -1.44 4.77 14.58
N ARG A 167 -0.50 4.42 15.47
CA ARG A 167 -0.68 4.55 16.93
C ARG A 167 -0.67 6.00 17.42
N LEU A 168 0.06 6.89 16.76
CA LEU A 168 0.03 8.33 17.06
C LEU A 168 -1.33 8.95 16.67
N ALA A 169 -1.92 8.50 15.57
CA ALA A 169 -3.23 8.99 15.11
C ALA A 169 -4.39 8.41 15.94
N ASN A 170 -4.36 7.11 16.21
CA ASN A 170 -5.34 6.44 17.07
C ASN A 170 -4.64 5.39 17.94
N PRO A 171 -4.37 5.69 19.22
CA PRO A 171 -3.73 4.75 20.14
C PRO A 171 -4.52 3.44 20.36
N ARG A 172 -5.82 3.43 20.03
CA ARG A 172 -6.72 2.26 20.14
C ARG A 172 -6.81 1.44 18.86
N MET A 173 -6.18 1.88 17.76
CA MET A 173 -6.23 1.17 16.48
C MET A 173 -5.72 -0.26 16.62
N GLY A 174 -6.53 -1.26 16.24
CA GLY A 174 -6.08 -2.62 16.03
C GLY A 174 -5.20 -2.67 14.78
N ILE A 175 -4.04 -3.34 14.85
CA ILE A 175 -3.14 -3.48 13.69
C ILE A 175 -2.78 -4.95 13.55
N ILE A 176 -3.06 -5.54 12.38
CA ILE A 176 -2.73 -6.93 12.06
C ILE A 176 -1.69 -6.92 10.93
N HIS A 177 -0.54 -7.53 11.19
CA HIS A 177 0.49 -7.75 10.19
C HIS A 177 0.21 -9.03 9.41
N LEU A 178 0.21 -8.95 8.07
CA LEU A 178 0.03 -10.09 7.18
C LEU A 178 1.31 -10.32 6.38
N HIS A 179 1.82 -11.55 6.40
CA HIS A 179 3.01 -11.94 5.62
C HIS A 179 2.58 -12.86 4.48
N PHE A 180 2.25 -12.26 3.32
CA PHE A 180 1.86 -13.02 2.14
C PHE A 180 3.03 -13.77 1.52
N ALA A 181 2.68 -14.81 0.73
CA ALA A 181 3.63 -15.73 0.15
C ALA A 181 4.14 -15.27 -1.23
N MET A 182 5.41 -15.56 -1.48
CA MET A 182 6.04 -15.57 -2.78
C MET A 182 7.01 -16.77 -2.87
N PRO A 183 7.45 -17.20 -4.06
CA PRO A 183 8.31 -18.39 -4.19
C PRO A 183 9.53 -18.38 -3.26
N GLU A 184 10.23 -17.25 -3.17
CA GLU A 184 11.44 -17.13 -2.34
C GLU A 184 11.14 -17.28 -0.84
N HIS A 185 9.94 -16.89 -0.37
CA HIS A 185 9.50 -17.13 1.01
C HIS A 185 9.30 -18.63 1.26
N LEU A 186 8.65 -19.33 0.31
CA LEU A 186 8.43 -20.77 0.42
C LEU A 186 9.75 -21.53 0.43
N GLU A 187 10.71 -21.14 -0.40
CA GLU A 187 12.05 -21.73 -0.45
C GLU A 187 12.78 -21.55 0.87
N ALA A 188 12.76 -20.36 1.45
CA ALA A 188 13.36 -20.11 2.77
C ALA A 188 12.75 -21.00 3.85
N TYR A 189 11.41 -21.11 3.92
CA TYR A 189 10.76 -21.99 4.90
C TYR A 189 11.06 -23.46 4.67
N ARG A 190 11.12 -23.93 3.41
CA ARG A 190 11.54 -25.32 3.10
C ARG A 190 12.97 -25.61 3.54
N ALA A 191 13.83 -24.59 3.52
CA ALA A 191 15.20 -24.67 4.05
C ALA A 191 15.28 -24.47 5.58
N GLY A 192 14.16 -24.41 6.30
CA GLY A 192 14.11 -24.21 7.75
C GLY A 192 14.45 -22.78 8.18
N GLN A 193 14.39 -21.81 7.28
CA GLN A 193 14.74 -20.42 7.54
C GLN A 193 13.50 -19.52 7.48
N VAL A 194 13.46 -18.51 8.33
CA VAL A 194 12.45 -17.44 8.24
C VAL A 194 12.96 -16.37 7.26
N PRO A 195 12.18 -15.97 6.25
CA PRO A 195 12.56 -14.88 5.35
C PRO A 195 12.96 -13.60 6.10
N GLU A 196 14.04 -12.96 5.67
CA GLU A 196 14.57 -11.75 6.33
C GLU A 196 13.51 -10.67 6.51
N VAL A 197 12.74 -10.40 5.48
CA VAL A 197 11.67 -9.40 5.51
C VAL A 197 10.61 -9.72 6.58
N ILE A 198 10.23 -10.98 6.71
CA ILE A 198 9.26 -11.42 7.72
C ILE A 198 9.86 -11.23 9.12
N ARG A 199 11.15 -11.55 9.32
CA ARG A 199 11.82 -11.27 10.59
C ARG A 199 11.80 -9.80 10.95
N GLN A 200 12.06 -8.90 10.00
CA GLN A 200 12.05 -7.45 10.28
C GLN A 200 10.65 -6.93 10.62
N HIS A 201 9.63 -7.38 9.89
CA HIS A 201 8.24 -7.00 10.17
C HIS A 201 7.74 -7.58 11.51
N GLU A 202 8.14 -8.82 11.84
CA GLU A 202 7.82 -9.45 13.13
C GLU A 202 8.47 -8.73 14.32
N ARG A 203 9.68 -8.20 14.18
CA ARG A 203 10.30 -7.35 15.19
C ARG A 203 9.41 -6.14 15.52
N VAL A 204 8.82 -5.52 14.49
CA VAL A 204 7.88 -4.41 14.68
C VAL A 204 6.61 -4.92 15.35
N ALA A 205 6.00 -5.98 14.83
CA ALA A 205 4.78 -6.54 15.40
C ALA A 205 4.97 -6.87 16.90
N ALA A 206 6.09 -7.48 17.26
CA ALA A 206 6.42 -7.86 18.63
C ALA A 206 6.62 -6.63 19.54
N ALA A 207 7.40 -5.65 19.11
CA ALA A 207 7.70 -4.45 19.91
C ALA A 207 6.44 -3.62 20.21
N TYR A 208 5.50 -3.58 19.26
CA TYR A 208 4.25 -2.82 19.40
C TYR A 208 3.08 -3.68 19.89
N GLY A 209 3.31 -4.98 20.12
CA GLY A 209 2.28 -5.94 20.59
C GLY A 209 1.15 -6.15 19.60
N ASN A 210 1.42 -6.01 18.31
CA ASN A 210 0.44 -6.21 17.27
C ASN A 210 0.31 -7.71 16.91
N PRO A 211 -0.89 -8.22 16.65
CA PRO A 211 -1.07 -9.54 16.04
C PRO A 211 -0.40 -9.62 14.67
N SER A 212 0.09 -10.80 14.35
CA SER A 212 0.68 -11.12 13.05
C SER A 212 0.25 -12.48 12.56
N LEU A 213 0.20 -12.66 11.24
CA LEU A 213 -0.20 -13.89 10.57
C LEU A 213 0.82 -14.22 9.46
N ASP A 214 1.47 -15.37 9.60
CA ASP A 214 2.47 -15.89 8.67
C ASP A 214 1.83 -16.79 7.61
N LEU A 215 1.21 -16.16 6.63
CA LEU A 215 0.57 -16.81 5.49
C LEU A 215 1.57 -17.53 4.58
N ALA A 216 2.80 -17.03 4.50
CA ALA A 216 3.86 -17.67 3.71
C ALA A 216 4.24 -19.03 4.31
N ARG A 217 4.38 -19.10 5.62
CA ARG A 217 4.65 -20.37 6.32
C ARG A 217 3.46 -21.31 6.21
N GLU A 218 2.23 -20.83 6.44
CA GLU A 218 1.02 -21.66 6.30
C GLU A 218 0.92 -22.29 4.91
N LEU A 219 1.09 -21.49 3.85
CA LEU A 219 1.08 -22.02 2.49
C LEU A 219 2.16 -23.07 2.26
N THR A 220 3.38 -22.81 2.73
CA THR A 220 4.51 -23.74 2.58
C THR A 220 4.19 -25.11 3.19
N GLU A 221 3.69 -25.11 4.44
CA GLU A 221 3.41 -26.34 5.16
C GLU A 221 2.18 -27.08 4.59
N ARG A 222 1.12 -26.37 4.16
CA ARG A 222 -0.04 -26.97 3.49
C ARG A 222 0.32 -27.60 2.14
N ILE A 223 1.19 -26.94 1.36
CA ILE A 223 1.72 -27.50 0.11
C ILE A 223 2.55 -28.76 0.40
N ALA A 224 3.43 -28.72 1.39
CA ALA A 224 4.21 -29.91 1.81
C ALA A 224 3.32 -31.07 2.27
N ALA A 225 2.19 -30.78 2.91
CA ALA A 225 1.18 -31.76 3.32
C ALA A 225 0.27 -32.24 2.16
N GLY A 226 0.50 -31.80 0.94
CA GLY A 226 -0.27 -32.23 -0.24
C GLY A 226 -1.72 -31.71 -0.30
N GLN A 227 -2.07 -30.67 0.47
CA GLN A 227 -3.44 -30.13 0.47
C GLN A 227 -3.78 -29.39 -0.82
N PHE A 228 -2.79 -28.74 -1.42
CA PHE A 228 -2.86 -28.07 -2.72
C PHE A 228 -1.43 -27.80 -3.24
N SER A 229 -1.33 -27.28 -4.47
CA SER A 229 -0.03 -26.97 -5.09
C SER A 229 0.11 -25.47 -5.38
N TRP A 230 1.36 -24.99 -5.42
CA TRP A 230 1.63 -23.62 -5.80
C TRP A 230 1.24 -23.35 -7.26
N GLU A 231 1.65 -24.20 -8.19
CA GLU A 231 1.51 -23.97 -9.63
C GLU A 231 0.06 -24.08 -10.11
N LYS A 232 -0.68 -25.06 -9.60
CA LYS A 232 -2.05 -25.34 -10.08
C LYS A 232 -3.08 -24.48 -9.34
N ASP A 233 -2.93 -24.40 -8.01
CA ASP A 233 -4.00 -23.90 -7.15
C ASP A 233 -3.77 -22.44 -6.72
N ILE A 234 -2.58 -22.09 -6.29
CA ILE A 234 -2.21 -20.69 -5.94
C ILE A 234 -1.82 -19.93 -7.19
N ARG A 235 -1.08 -20.55 -8.12
CA ARG A 235 -0.60 -20.09 -9.43
C ARG A 235 0.65 -19.22 -9.37
N ASN A 236 0.65 -18.16 -8.61
CA ASN A 236 1.81 -17.26 -8.46
C ASN A 236 1.62 -16.35 -7.24
N LEU A 237 2.51 -15.36 -7.06
CA LEU A 237 2.41 -14.39 -5.95
C LEU A 237 1.12 -13.54 -5.97
N HIS A 238 0.46 -13.41 -7.14
CA HIS A 238 -0.88 -12.86 -7.25
C HIS A 238 -1.87 -14.05 -7.24
N PRO A 239 -2.39 -14.41 -6.06
CA PRO A 239 -3.04 -15.70 -5.89
C PRO A 239 -4.34 -15.82 -6.69
N SER A 240 -4.67 -17.05 -7.04
CA SER A 240 -5.97 -17.40 -7.62
C SER A 240 -7.12 -17.07 -6.66
N PRO A 241 -8.39 -17.12 -7.10
CA PRO A 241 -9.53 -17.00 -6.20
C PRO A 241 -9.49 -17.98 -5.01
N PHE A 242 -8.97 -19.21 -5.21
CA PHE A 242 -8.74 -20.18 -4.15
C PHE A 242 -7.63 -19.71 -3.18
N GLY A 243 -6.51 -19.18 -3.69
CA GLY A 243 -5.46 -18.64 -2.82
C GLY A 243 -5.94 -17.47 -1.95
N HIS A 244 -6.79 -16.59 -2.50
CA HIS A 244 -7.44 -15.55 -1.70
C HIS A 244 -8.40 -16.12 -0.64
N GLU A 245 -9.05 -17.25 -0.91
CA GLU A 245 -9.86 -17.96 0.08
C GLU A 245 -9.01 -18.50 1.22
N VAL A 246 -7.87 -19.13 0.92
CA VAL A 246 -6.94 -19.61 1.93
C VAL A 246 -6.47 -18.47 2.84
N TYR A 247 -6.11 -17.32 2.28
CA TYR A 247 -5.72 -16.15 3.05
C TYR A 247 -6.85 -15.64 3.94
N ALA A 248 -8.06 -15.51 3.41
CA ALA A 248 -9.21 -15.05 4.18
C ALA A 248 -9.58 -16.02 5.31
N ALA A 249 -9.50 -17.34 5.06
CA ALA A 249 -9.76 -18.36 6.07
C ALA A 249 -8.75 -18.28 7.23
N ALA A 250 -7.46 -18.06 6.91
CA ALA A 250 -6.42 -17.87 7.92
C ALA A 250 -6.65 -16.61 8.76
N ILE A 251 -7.03 -15.49 8.13
CA ILE A 251 -7.40 -14.27 8.83
C ILE A 251 -8.63 -14.51 9.72
N GLY A 252 -9.62 -15.26 9.21
CA GLY A 252 -10.80 -15.64 9.99
C GLY A 252 -10.46 -16.38 11.28
N ARG A 253 -9.53 -17.37 11.22
CA ARG A 253 -9.04 -18.09 12.40
C ARG A 253 -8.35 -17.17 13.41
N LEU A 254 -7.51 -16.23 12.93
CA LEU A 254 -6.89 -15.24 13.81
C LEU A 254 -7.97 -14.40 14.52
N LEU A 255 -8.99 -13.93 13.80
CA LEU A 255 -10.07 -13.14 14.37
C LEU A 255 -10.94 -13.97 15.32
N ASP A 256 -11.20 -15.27 15.02
CA ASP A 256 -11.90 -16.18 15.92
C ASP A 256 -11.15 -16.33 17.25
N ALA A 257 -9.83 -16.56 17.18
CA ALA A 257 -9.00 -16.69 18.37
C ALA A 257 -8.88 -15.38 19.16
N ALA A 258 -8.71 -14.24 18.46
CA ALA A 258 -8.58 -12.93 19.09
C ALA A 258 -9.87 -12.48 19.80
N TRP A 259 -11.03 -12.93 19.32
CA TRP A 259 -12.35 -12.49 19.78
C TRP A 259 -13.20 -13.62 20.36
N ALA A 260 -12.56 -14.78 20.67
CA ALA A 260 -13.23 -15.94 21.29
C ALA A 260 -13.98 -15.57 22.56
N GLU A 261 -13.40 -14.69 23.36
CA GLU A 261 -14.00 -14.15 24.58
C GLU A 261 -14.29 -12.67 24.43
N ALA A 262 -15.45 -12.25 24.92
CA ALA A 262 -15.79 -10.85 25.04
C ALA A 262 -15.01 -10.24 26.22
N ARG A 263 -13.89 -9.63 25.94
CA ARG A 263 -13.09 -8.92 26.95
C ARG A 263 -13.35 -7.42 26.85
N GLU A 264 -13.45 -6.77 28.00
CA GLU A 264 -13.39 -5.32 28.04
C GLU A 264 -12.01 -4.86 27.60
N PRO A 265 -11.92 -3.78 26.77
CA PRO A 265 -10.64 -3.25 26.36
C PRO A 265 -9.83 -2.81 27.58
N GLY A 266 -8.63 -3.33 27.70
CA GLY A 266 -7.66 -2.87 28.69
C GLY A 266 -7.19 -1.43 28.42
N PRO A 267 -6.32 -0.89 29.26
CA PRO A 267 -5.71 0.44 29.01
C PRO A 267 -4.95 0.42 27.68
N VAL A 268 -4.96 1.58 27.04
CA VAL A 268 -4.18 1.79 25.80
C VAL A 268 -2.70 1.53 26.09
N ARG A 269 -2.08 0.65 25.31
CA ARG A 269 -0.64 0.40 25.40
C ARG A 269 0.12 1.66 24.99
N PRO A 270 1.00 2.20 25.84
CA PRO A 270 1.80 3.36 25.48
C PRO A 270 2.74 3.01 24.31
N LEU A 271 3.00 3.98 23.46
CA LEU A 271 4.05 3.85 22.45
C LEU A 271 5.42 3.73 23.14
N PRO A 272 6.33 2.87 22.63
CA PRO A 272 7.73 2.91 23.04
C PRO A 272 8.29 4.33 22.92
N ALA A 273 9.01 4.80 23.93
CA ALA A 273 9.55 6.16 23.98
C ALA A 273 10.45 6.47 22.77
N ALA A 274 11.25 5.50 22.36
CA ALA A 274 12.06 5.57 21.15
C ALA A 274 11.55 4.54 20.11
N PRO A 275 11.77 4.80 18.82
CA PRO A 275 11.57 3.80 17.80
C PRO A 275 12.63 2.68 17.93
N LEU A 276 12.37 1.52 17.31
CA LEU A 276 13.33 0.42 17.20
C LEU A 276 14.57 0.80 16.42
N ASP A 277 14.41 1.68 15.44
CA ASP A 277 15.49 2.26 14.66
C ASP A 277 15.32 3.79 14.67
N PRO A 278 16.35 4.56 15.07
CA PRO A 278 16.28 6.04 15.08
C PRO A 278 15.93 6.65 13.72
N GLY A 279 16.23 5.95 12.62
CA GLY A 279 15.87 6.34 11.27
C GLY A 279 14.45 5.92 10.84
N SER A 280 13.60 5.46 11.74
CA SER A 280 12.21 5.05 11.46
C SER A 280 11.44 6.13 10.71
N TYR A 281 10.70 5.75 9.67
CA TYR A 281 9.96 6.70 8.81
C TYR A 281 8.59 7.09 9.39
N PHE A 282 8.49 7.26 10.72
CA PHE A 282 7.21 7.56 11.38
C PHE A 282 6.74 9.02 11.25
N ARG A 283 7.56 9.89 10.70
CA ARG A 283 7.20 11.25 10.28
C ARG A 283 7.09 11.37 8.77
N GLY A 284 7.12 10.22 8.08
CA GLY A 284 7.08 10.14 6.64
C GLY A 284 5.85 10.84 6.05
N ARG A 285 6.08 11.71 5.07
CA ARG A 285 5.02 12.41 4.35
C ARG A 285 5.39 12.61 2.89
N LEU A 286 4.37 12.72 2.07
CA LEU A 286 4.45 13.12 0.68
C LEU A 286 4.34 14.64 0.60
N VAL A 287 5.28 15.28 -0.09
CA VAL A 287 5.30 16.72 -0.32
C VAL A 287 5.14 16.96 -1.82
N ASP A 288 4.38 18.02 -2.19
CA ASP A 288 4.15 18.38 -3.57
C ASP A 288 5.50 18.68 -4.27
N PRO A 289 5.80 18.04 -5.39
CA PRO A 289 7.05 18.27 -6.11
C PRO A 289 7.16 19.71 -6.68
N ALA A 290 6.05 20.43 -6.83
CA ALA A 290 6.06 21.84 -7.23
C ALA A 290 6.72 22.75 -6.17
N THR A 291 6.89 22.28 -4.93
CA THR A 291 7.65 23.01 -3.90
C THR A 291 9.18 22.96 -4.11
N ALA A 292 9.66 22.07 -4.96
CA ALA A 292 11.07 22.04 -5.33
C ALA A 292 11.42 23.26 -6.21
N ARG A 293 12.59 23.83 -5.99
CA ARG A 293 13.15 24.83 -6.89
C ARG A 293 13.73 24.14 -8.13
N VAL A 294 13.15 24.43 -9.28
CA VAL A 294 13.74 24.03 -10.55
C VAL A 294 14.97 24.90 -10.83
N VAL A 295 16.14 24.29 -10.89
CA VAL A 295 17.37 24.96 -11.30
C VAL A 295 17.42 25.04 -12.80
N ARG A 296 17.15 23.93 -13.50
CA ARG A 296 17.05 23.84 -14.97
C ARG A 296 16.44 22.52 -15.42
N GLY A 297 15.86 22.49 -16.63
CA GLY A 297 15.50 21.30 -17.37
C GLY A 297 14.33 20.48 -16.79
N PHE A 298 13.57 21.02 -15.86
CA PHE A 298 12.34 20.43 -15.35
C PHE A 298 11.11 21.27 -15.70
N THR A 299 10.01 20.60 -16.00
CA THR A 299 8.70 21.23 -16.25
C THR A 299 7.62 20.43 -15.56
N LEU A 300 6.52 21.09 -15.14
CA LEU A 300 5.36 20.42 -14.59
C LEU A 300 4.48 19.92 -15.75
N ASP A 301 4.28 18.60 -15.83
CA ASP A 301 3.25 17.98 -16.64
C ASP A 301 2.02 17.72 -15.76
N PRO A 302 0.87 18.37 -16.02
CA PRO A 302 -0.30 18.25 -15.16
C PRO A 302 -1.02 16.91 -15.24
N ALA A 303 -0.74 16.08 -16.26
CA ALA A 303 -1.44 14.84 -16.52
C ALA A 303 -0.52 13.79 -17.18
N TRP A 304 0.64 13.61 -16.62
CA TRP A 304 1.69 12.75 -17.19
C TRP A 304 1.21 11.34 -17.53
N ARG A 305 1.63 10.85 -18.69
CA ARG A 305 1.47 9.47 -19.15
C ARG A 305 2.73 9.00 -19.87
N PRO A 306 3.04 7.70 -19.84
CA PRO A 306 4.08 7.15 -20.71
C PRO A 306 3.78 7.39 -22.20
N ALA A 307 4.77 7.88 -22.94
CA ALA A 307 4.65 8.06 -24.39
C ALA A 307 4.98 6.79 -25.18
N ASP A 308 5.62 5.82 -24.55
CA ASP A 308 6.07 4.56 -25.15
C ASP A 308 5.02 3.43 -25.14
N GLY A 309 3.81 3.72 -24.66
CA GLY A 309 2.70 2.77 -24.57
C GLY A 309 2.87 1.68 -23.49
N LYS A 310 3.96 1.69 -22.73
CA LYS A 310 4.15 0.72 -21.65
C LYS A 310 3.26 1.03 -20.45
N PRO A 311 2.85 0.00 -19.68
CA PRO A 311 1.93 0.19 -18.57
C PRO A 311 2.59 0.96 -17.41
N GLY A 312 1.76 1.67 -16.64
CA GLY A 312 2.04 2.22 -15.32
C GLY A 312 1.11 1.63 -14.26
N ARG A 313 1.09 2.22 -13.07
CA ARG A 313 0.18 1.82 -11.99
C ARG A 313 -0.92 2.87 -11.83
N ALA A 314 -2.10 2.42 -11.42
CA ALA A 314 -3.19 3.30 -11.03
C ALA A 314 -2.73 4.30 -9.96
N GLY A 315 -3.15 5.56 -10.07
CA GLY A 315 -2.71 6.65 -9.18
C GLY A 315 -1.37 7.29 -9.56
N PHE A 316 -0.67 6.76 -10.60
CA PHE A 316 0.57 7.32 -11.16
C PHE A 316 0.49 7.52 -12.69
N MET A 317 -0.72 7.55 -13.20
CA MET A 317 -1.05 7.80 -14.61
C MET A 317 -2.07 8.92 -14.69
N SER A 318 -1.88 9.86 -15.57
CA SER A 318 -2.77 11.03 -15.74
C SER A 318 -2.84 11.90 -14.48
N VAL A 319 -1.73 12.00 -13.78
CA VAL A 319 -1.56 12.80 -12.57
C VAL A 319 -0.41 13.77 -12.77
N PRO A 320 -0.36 14.89 -12.00
CA PRO A 320 0.75 15.83 -12.07
C PRO A 320 2.09 15.15 -11.77
N ALA A 321 3.11 15.46 -12.57
CA ALA A 321 4.49 15.04 -12.36
C ALA A 321 5.45 16.17 -12.73
N LEU A 322 6.49 16.37 -11.93
CA LEU A 322 7.61 17.22 -12.30
C LEU A 322 8.56 16.40 -13.18
N VAL A 323 8.67 16.76 -14.45
CA VAL A 323 9.39 15.99 -15.48
C VAL A 323 10.67 16.70 -15.83
N GLY A 324 11.81 16.02 -15.65
CA GLY A 324 13.12 16.43 -16.11
C GLY A 324 13.61 15.53 -17.24
N THR A 325 14.27 16.10 -18.24
CA THR A 325 14.85 15.37 -19.37
C THR A 325 16.24 15.91 -19.73
N GLY A 326 17.11 15.02 -20.15
CA GLY A 326 18.49 15.34 -20.55
C GLY A 326 19.44 15.45 -19.36
N ALA A 327 20.68 15.01 -19.61
CA ALA A 327 21.76 15.13 -18.64
C ALA A 327 21.96 16.58 -18.20
N GLY A 328 22.16 16.79 -16.91
CA GLY A 328 22.32 18.12 -16.31
C GLY A 328 21.01 18.81 -15.91
N ALA A 329 19.81 18.30 -16.23
CA ALA A 329 18.58 18.82 -15.64
C ALA A 329 18.66 18.69 -14.09
N GLU A 330 18.26 19.74 -13.36
CA GLU A 330 18.54 19.85 -11.93
C GLU A 330 17.39 20.50 -11.16
N LEU A 331 17.07 19.95 -10.01
CA LEU A 331 16.15 20.50 -9.02
C LEU A 331 16.79 20.48 -7.63
N GLU A 332 16.28 21.31 -6.74
CA GLU A 332 16.65 21.28 -5.33
C GLU A 332 15.43 21.52 -4.43
N PHE A 333 15.46 20.96 -3.24
CA PHE A 333 14.42 21.18 -2.23
C PHE A 333 15.01 21.16 -0.82
N ALA A 334 14.45 22.04 0.02
CA ALA A 334 14.75 22.04 1.45
C ALA A 334 13.75 21.15 2.19
N PHE A 335 14.21 20.51 3.26
CA PHE A 335 13.36 19.71 4.12
C PHE A 335 13.84 19.79 5.57
N THR A 336 12.97 19.47 6.51
CA THR A 336 13.31 19.27 7.91
C THR A 336 12.98 17.84 8.30
N GLY A 337 13.98 17.10 8.78
CA GLY A 337 13.79 15.70 9.12
C GLY A 337 15.09 14.91 9.16
N THR A 338 15.00 13.60 9.00
CA THR A 338 16.11 12.63 9.06
C THR A 338 16.32 11.87 7.77
N ALA A 339 15.37 11.98 6.82
CA ALA A 339 15.45 11.32 5.53
C ALA A 339 14.74 12.11 4.44
N ALA A 340 15.24 12.01 3.22
CA ALA A 340 14.62 12.58 2.04
C ALA A 340 14.72 11.63 0.83
N GLY A 341 13.78 11.78 -0.09
CA GLY A 341 13.74 10.98 -1.30
C GLY A 341 12.76 11.51 -2.33
N LEU A 342 12.54 10.71 -3.35
CA LEU A 342 11.60 11.00 -4.43
C LEU A 342 10.61 9.84 -4.58
N PHE A 343 9.35 10.16 -4.71
CA PHE A 343 8.39 9.21 -5.27
C PHE A 343 8.32 9.48 -6.77
N LEU A 344 8.93 8.62 -7.52
CA LEU A 344 9.15 8.76 -8.96
C LEU A 344 8.54 7.57 -9.72
N THR A 345 8.61 7.60 -11.05
CA THR A 345 8.42 6.40 -11.86
C THR A 345 9.73 5.98 -12.49
N ALA A 346 10.12 4.72 -12.25
CA ALA A 346 11.27 4.05 -12.84
C ALA A 346 10.82 3.29 -14.10
N GLY A 347 10.98 3.90 -15.26
CA GLY A 347 10.58 3.33 -16.56
C GLY A 347 11.77 3.02 -17.47
N PRO A 348 11.49 2.63 -18.72
CA PRO A 348 12.52 2.25 -19.69
C PRO A 348 13.52 3.34 -20.04
N ASP A 349 13.14 4.58 -19.84
CA ASP A 349 13.91 5.78 -20.13
C ASP A 349 14.36 6.53 -18.87
N THR A 350 14.33 5.84 -17.70
CA THR A 350 14.69 6.46 -16.42
C THR A 350 16.17 6.87 -16.38
N ALA A 351 16.42 8.09 -15.90
CA ALA A 351 17.76 8.67 -15.80
C ALA A 351 18.56 8.07 -14.64
N ARG A 352 19.88 8.14 -14.70
CA ARG A 352 20.74 8.07 -13.52
C ARG A 352 20.74 9.43 -12.83
N LEU A 353 20.85 9.43 -11.50
CA LEU A 353 20.87 10.66 -10.70
C LEU A 353 22.23 10.87 -10.06
N GLU A 354 22.54 12.13 -9.81
CA GLU A 354 23.56 12.57 -8.87
C GLU A 354 22.89 13.39 -7.79
N VAL A 355 23.17 13.07 -6.55
CA VAL A 355 22.50 13.64 -5.37
C VAL A 355 23.52 14.24 -4.43
N SER A 356 23.29 15.48 -4.00
CA SER A 356 24.08 16.18 -2.97
C SER A 356 23.17 16.58 -1.84
N ILE A 357 23.62 16.33 -0.61
CA ILE A 357 22.96 16.75 0.64
C ILE A 357 23.83 17.81 1.29
N ASP A 358 23.22 18.94 1.69
CA ASP A 358 23.83 20.06 2.41
C ASP A 358 25.09 20.60 1.75
N GLY A 359 25.14 20.63 0.43
CA GLY A 359 26.28 21.08 -0.35
C GLY A 359 27.49 20.13 -0.35
N GLY A 360 27.34 18.92 0.17
CA GLY A 360 28.33 17.87 0.09
C GLY A 360 28.56 17.39 -1.37
N PRO A 361 29.51 16.46 -1.59
CA PRO A 361 29.81 15.93 -2.90
C PRO A 361 28.59 15.21 -3.50
N PHE A 362 28.46 15.24 -4.81
CA PHE A 362 27.45 14.49 -5.52
C PHE A 362 27.76 12.98 -5.49
N ALA A 363 26.77 12.18 -5.08
CA ALA A 363 26.81 10.73 -5.15
C ALA A 363 25.87 10.21 -6.23
N ALA A 364 26.33 9.24 -7.00
CA ALA A 364 25.52 8.63 -8.05
C ALA A 364 24.45 7.70 -7.46
N VAL A 365 23.22 7.79 -7.97
CA VAL A 365 22.09 6.96 -7.59
C VAL A 365 21.43 6.42 -8.84
N ASP A 366 21.30 5.10 -8.94
CA ASP A 366 20.58 4.49 -10.06
C ASP A 366 19.09 4.41 -9.74
N THR A 367 18.27 4.78 -10.71
CA THR A 367 16.82 4.66 -10.66
C THR A 367 16.30 3.43 -11.40
N TRP A 368 17.20 2.71 -12.12
CA TRP A 368 16.82 1.51 -12.82
C TRP A 368 16.46 0.38 -11.88
N THR A 369 15.35 -0.29 -12.16
CA THR A 369 14.89 -1.46 -11.45
C THR A 369 14.77 -2.64 -12.40
N ARG A 370 14.73 -3.86 -11.89
CA ARG A 370 14.50 -5.07 -12.72
C ARG A 370 13.19 -5.03 -13.53
N TRP A 371 12.28 -4.13 -13.20
CA TRP A 371 10.98 -3.96 -13.85
C TRP A 371 10.98 -2.84 -14.90
N SER A 372 11.98 -1.96 -14.87
CA SER A 372 12.01 -0.75 -15.70
C SER A 372 11.93 -1.00 -17.18
N ALA A 373 12.46 -2.14 -17.66
CA ALA A 373 12.40 -2.49 -19.09
C ALA A 373 10.96 -2.63 -19.64
N THR A 374 9.99 -2.98 -18.80
CA THR A 374 8.63 -3.36 -19.24
C THR A 374 7.52 -2.53 -18.60
N LEU A 375 7.83 -1.72 -17.60
CA LEU A 375 6.86 -1.06 -16.76
C LEU A 375 7.37 0.30 -16.28
N HIS A 376 6.51 1.32 -16.31
CA HIS A 376 6.74 2.56 -15.56
C HIS A 376 6.34 2.34 -14.09
N LEU A 377 7.30 1.88 -13.29
CA LEU A 377 7.10 1.45 -11.91
C LEU A 377 7.09 2.66 -10.96
N PRO A 378 6.02 2.87 -10.16
CA PRO A 378 6.09 3.80 -9.03
C PRO A 378 7.15 3.32 -8.03
N TRP A 379 8.07 4.20 -7.69
CA TRP A 379 9.21 3.88 -6.87
C TRP A 379 9.46 4.95 -5.81
N ALA A 380 9.48 4.54 -4.54
CA ALA A 380 9.91 5.40 -3.44
C ALA A 380 11.42 5.26 -3.26
N LEU A 381 12.16 6.14 -3.89
CA LEU A 381 13.61 6.16 -3.86
C LEU A 381 14.09 7.05 -2.70
N ILE A 382 14.65 6.45 -1.67
CA ILE A 382 15.28 7.18 -0.58
C ILE A 382 16.67 7.62 -1.03
N LEU A 383 16.89 8.93 -1.09
CA LEU A 383 18.13 9.56 -1.51
C LEU A 383 19.12 9.73 -0.36
N ALA A 384 18.60 10.01 0.84
CA ALA A 384 19.37 10.09 2.07
C ALA A 384 18.49 9.66 3.25
N ASP A 385 19.07 8.95 4.21
CA ASP A 385 18.44 8.60 5.48
C ASP A 385 19.49 8.53 6.61
N GLY A 386 19.00 8.54 7.86
CA GLY A 386 19.87 8.57 9.02
C GLY A 386 20.60 9.91 9.22
N LEU A 387 20.09 10.98 8.62
CA LEU A 387 20.60 12.33 8.82
C LEU A 387 20.31 12.80 10.26
N PRO A 388 21.11 13.74 10.81
CA PRO A 388 20.72 14.44 12.03
C PRO A 388 19.34 15.07 11.87
N SER A 389 18.54 15.09 12.94
CA SER A 389 17.24 15.76 12.88
C SER A 389 17.42 17.27 12.76
N GLY A 390 16.96 17.86 11.67
CA GLY A 390 17.12 19.30 11.41
C GLY A 390 16.79 19.70 9.99
N PRO A 391 17.06 20.98 9.63
CA PRO A 391 16.93 21.47 8.27
C PRO A 391 18.06 20.94 7.39
N HIS A 392 17.70 20.52 6.19
CA HIS A 392 18.62 20.00 5.17
C HIS A 392 18.23 20.51 3.78
N GLN A 393 19.18 20.45 2.86
CA GLN A 393 18.97 20.75 1.45
C GLN A 393 19.39 19.56 0.60
N CYS A 394 18.51 19.11 -0.28
CA CYS A 394 18.78 18.08 -1.27
C CYS A 394 18.85 18.69 -2.66
N ARG A 395 19.92 18.39 -3.41
CA ARG A 395 20.07 18.71 -4.84
C ARG A 395 20.09 17.42 -5.64
N VAL A 396 19.31 17.37 -6.70
CA VAL A 396 19.20 16.21 -7.59
C VAL A 396 19.46 16.66 -9.00
N ARG A 397 20.45 16.03 -9.64
CA ARG A 397 20.83 16.29 -11.02
C ARG A 397 20.73 15.01 -11.85
N LEU A 398 20.19 15.10 -13.05
CA LEU A 398 20.19 14.00 -14.00
C LEU A 398 21.60 13.84 -14.57
N ALA A 399 22.11 12.62 -14.52
CA ALA A 399 23.39 12.25 -15.09
C ALA A 399 23.18 11.41 -16.36
N ALA A 400 24.12 11.53 -17.31
CA ALA A 400 24.17 10.62 -18.44
C ALA A 400 24.45 9.18 -17.94
N ARG A 401 23.80 8.22 -18.56
CA ARG A 401 24.14 6.81 -18.32
C ARG A 401 25.41 6.42 -19.08
N PRO A 402 26.25 5.57 -18.51
CA PRO A 402 27.35 4.96 -19.23
C PRO A 402 26.85 4.23 -20.49
N ALA A 403 27.66 4.24 -21.52
CA ALA A 403 27.32 3.55 -22.76
C ALA A 403 27.07 2.05 -22.53
N GLY A 404 25.96 1.53 -23.03
CA GLY A 404 25.55 0.13 -22.86
C GLY A 404 24.72 -0.19 -21.60
N GLU A 405 24.58 0.74 -20.64
CA GLU A 405 23.66 0.56 -19.53
C GLU A 405 22.19 0.82 -19.96
N PRO A 406 21.23 0.03 -19.45
CA PRO A 406 19.82 0.24 -19.76
C PRO A 406 19.28 1.50 -19.08
N GLY A 407 18.28 2.14 -19.71
CA GLY A 407 17.63 3.35 -19.23
C GLY A 407 17.75 4.49 -20.23
N GLY A 408 17.57 5.71 -19.75
CA GLY A 408 17.58 6.93 -20.57
C GLY A 408 17.92 8.16 -19.75
N GLU A 409 17.30 9.29 -20.08
CA GLU A 409 17.63 10.59 -19.51
C GLU A 409 16.39 11.30 -18.93
N ALA A 410 15.36 10.56 -18.52
CA ALA A 410 14.15 11.16 -18.02
C ALA A 410 13.89 10.81 -16.54
N LEU A 411 13.38 11.78 -15.78
CA LEU A 411 12.92 11.63 -14.41
C LEU A 411 11.51 12.21 -14.28
N ARG A 412 10.63 11.49 -13.63
CA ARG A 412 9.26 11.94 -13.32
C ARG A 412 9.05 11.82 -11.82
N VAL A 413 8.86 12.95 -11.17
CA VAL A 413 8.69 13.05 -9.73
C VAL A 413 7.24 13.39 -9.42
N PHE A 414 6.55 12.48 -8.73
CA PHE A 414 5.17 12.67 -8.29
C PHE A 414 5.09 13.32 -6.91
N HIS A 415 6.03 13.01 -6.03
CA HIS A 415 6.14 13.60 -4.70
C HIS A 415 7.59 13.63 -4.23
N LEU A 416 7.92 14.60 -3.40
CA LEU A 416 9.09 14.53 -2.55
C LEU A 416 8.75 13.68 -1.31
N LEU A 417 9.68 12.87 -0.86
CA LEU A 417 9.58 12.07 0.37
C LEU A 417 10.36 12.78 1.47
N VAL A 418 9.73 13.03 2.59
CA VAL A 418 10.36 13.70 3.75
C VAL A 418 9.94 13.00 5.04
N ASN A 419 10.90 12.65 5.88
CA ASN A 419 10.67 12.04 7.20
C ASN A 419 11.30 12.83 8.32
#